data_1821c0432d010ca76e907ba33b81a50c
#
_entry.id   1821c0432d010ca76e907ba33b81a50c
#
_cell.length_a   1.000
_cell.length_b   1.000
_cell.length_c   1.000
_cell.angle_alpha   90.00
_cell.angle_beta   90.00
_cell.angle_gamma   90.00
#
_symmetry.space_group_name_H-M   'P 1'
#
loop_
_entity.id
_entity.type
_entity.pdbx_description
1 polymer ?
#
loop_
_entity_poly.entity_id
_entity_poly.type
_entity_poly.pdbx_seq_one_letter_code
_entity_poly.pdbx_strand_id
1 'polypeptide(L)'
;MPQIIQLQNATIGYPDKVVLDHLDWEIQRGEHWAITGPNGCGKTTLMRTLLRLIPLRSGELRCYDVEGKLTEGLVTSYLPQISQIDRHFPIHVYEVIDSGLPDALKPAKERWEQVQHLAEATGISHLLGQPIGRLSGGQLQRTLLARALASDPELLILDEPLSFLDRSYKESFEELLSTIVRPETTILMVTHDLQAGDQEHWQVLSLGHF
;
A
#
# COMPACT_ATOMS: atom_id res chain seq x y z
N MET A 1 -9.54 11.99 -14.49
CA MET A 1 -8.67 12.45 -13.38
C MET A 1 -7.26 12.66 -13.93
N PRO A 2 -6.39 13.47 -13.32
CA PRO A 2 -5.02 13.65 -13.82
C PRO A 2 -4.21 12.36 -13.59
N GLN A 3 -3.27 12.10 -14.47
CA GLN A 3 -2.33 10.99 -14.37
C GLN A 3 -1.46 11.15 -13.12
N ILE A 4 -1.15 10.04 -12.43
CA ILE A 4 -0.27 10.04 -11.25
C ILE A 4 1.04 9.27 -11.54
N ILE A 5 0.97 8.16 -12.27
CA ILE A 5 2.12 7.34 -12.64
C ILE A 5 2.03 6.95 -14.11
N GLN A 6 3.18 6.95 -14.79
CA GLN A 6 3.36 6.40 -16.12
C GLN A 6 4.63 5.54 -16.16
N LEU A 7 4.48 4.30 -16.55
CA LEU A 7 5.56 3.44 -17.02
C LEU A 7 5.54 3.42 -18.54
N GLN A 8 6.66 3.70 -19.18
CA GLN A 8 6.79 3.69 -20.63
C GLN A 8 7.94 2.78 -21.04
N ASN A 9 7.62 1.73 -21.81
CA ASN A 9 8.55 0.72 -22.29
C ASN A 9 9.49 0.23 -21.17
N ALA A 10 8.94 0.00 -19.99
CA ALA A 10 9.69 -0.24 -18.76
C ALA A 10 10.17 -1.69 -18.68
N THR A 11 11.49 -1.88 -18.55
CA THR A 11 12.08 -3.17 -18.20
C THR A 11 12.46 -3.18 -16.73
N ILE A 12 11.90 -4.12 -15.99
CA ILE A 12 12.01 -4.23 -14.54
C ILE A 12 12.70 -5.52 -14.16
N GLY A 13 13.61 -5.47 -13.20
CA GLY A 13 14.32 -6.66 -12.73
C GLY A 13 15.57 -6.34 -11.94
N TYR A 14 16.37 -7.38 -11.70
CA TYR A 14 17.65 -7.33 -11.00
C TYR A 14 18.80 -7.32 -12.02
N PRO A 15 20.05 -6.99 -11.61
CA PRO A 15 21.17 -6.91 -12.54
C PRO A 15 21.31 -8.11 -13.48
N ASP A 16 21.07 -9.31 -12.97
CA ASP A 16 21.26 -10.57 -13.72
C ASP A 16 19.96 -11.18 -14.24
N LYS A 17 18.80 -10.54 -13.99
CA LYS A 17 17.49 -11.12 -14.34
C LYS A 17 16.46 -10.06 -14.70
N VAL A 18 15.98 -10.09 -15.94
CA VAL A 18 14.74 -9.38 -16.32
C VAL A 18 13.55 -10.13 -15.72
N VAL A 19 12.62 -9.40 -15.13
CA VAL A 19 11.41 -9.93 -14.50
C VAL A 19 10.17 -9.53 -15.26
N LEU A 20 10.08 -8.26 -15.67
CA LEU A 20 9.03 -7.73 -16.55
C LEU A 20 9.73 -6.95 -17.66
N ASP A 21 9.26 -7.10 -18.87
CA ASP A 21 9.84 -6.45 -20.03
C ASP A 21 8.79 -5.69 -20.83
N HIS A 22 9.19 -4.55 -21.39
CA HIS A 22 8.33 -3.70 -22.22
C HIS A 22 6.97 -3.35 -21.60
N LEU A 23 6.93 -3.09 -20.29
CA LEU A 23 5.70 -2.73 -19.59
C LEU A 23 5.33 -1.27 -19.88
N ASP A 24 4.17 -1.06 -20.51
CA ASP A 24 3.48 0.21 -20.61
C ASP A 24 2.29 0.20 -19.66
N TRP A 25 2.22 1.16 -18.74
CA TRP A 25 1.14 1.27 -17.78
C TRP A 25 0.92 2.70 -17.34
N GLU A 26 -0.32 3.14 -17.41
CA GLU A 26 -0.74 4.47 -16.98
C GLU A 26 -1.77 4.33 -15.85
N ILE A 27 -1.57 5.12 -14.80
CA ILE A 27 -2.44 5.15 -13.62
C ILE A 27 -2.94 6.57 -13.43
N GLN A 28 -4.26 6.71 -13.30
CA GLN A 28 -4.87 7.99 -12.98
C GLN A 28 -5.00 8.14 -11.45
N ARG A 29 -4.99 9.38 -10.97
CA ARG A 29 -5.15 9.68 -9.55
C ARG A 29 -6.51 9.20 -9.06
N GLY A 30 -6.56 8.58 -7.89
CA GLY A 30 -7.78 8.01 -7.30
C GLY A 30 -8.24 6.69 -7.92
N GLU A 31 -7.49 6.12 -8.87
CA GLU A 31 -7.79 4.76 -9.36
C GLU A 31 -7.37 3.70 -8.35
N HIS A 32 -8.13 2.61 -8.35
CA HIS A 32 -7.82 1.41 -7.59
C HIS A 32 -7.42 0.30 -8.56
N TRP A 33 -6.22 -0.24 -8.40
CA TRP A 33 -5.65 -1.29 -9.24
C TRP A 33 -5.34 -2.55 -8.46
N ALA A 34 -5.80 -3.67 -8.95
CA ALA A 34 -5.40 -4.98 -8.48
C ALA A 34 -4.32 -5.57 -9.40
N ILE A 35 -3.17 -5.88 -8.81
CA ILE A 35 -2.05 -6.51 -9.51
C ILE A 35 -2.13 -8.01 -9.23
N THR A 36 -2.44 -8.79 -10.26
CA THR A 36 -2.67 -10.24 -10.15
C THR A 36 -1.64 -11.03 -10.96
N GLY A 37 -1.58 -12.34 -10.73
CA GLY A 37 -0.69 -13.25 -11.46
C GLY A 37 -0.08 -14.33 -10.55
N PRO A 38 0.53 -15.36 -11.15
CA PRO A 38 1.12 -16.47 -10.41
C PRO A 38 2.28 -16.03 -9.50
N ASN A 39 2.69 -16.92 -8.58
CA ASN A 39 3.85 -16.67 -7.76
C ASN A 39 5.11 -16.58 -8.63
N GLY A 40 5.96 -15.57 -8.36
CA GLY A 40 7.19 -15.34 -9.10
C GLY A 40 7.04 -14.57 -10.42
N CYS A 41 5.82 -14.15 -10.83
CA CYS A 41 5.61 -13.38 -12.06
C CYS A 41 6.10 -11.91 -11.99
N GLY A 42 6.55 -11.42 -10.84
CA GLY A 42 7.15 -10.09 -10.75
C GLY A 42 6.35 -9.05 -9.97
N LYS A 43 5.21 -9.39 -9.37
CA LYS A 43 4.36 -8.45 -8.60
C LYS A 43 5.17 -7.65 -7.56
N THR A 44 5.91 -8.34 -6.71
CA THR A 44 6.76 -7.71 -5.67
C THR A 44 7.88 -6.87 -6.29
N THR A 45 8.43 -7.30 -7.43
CA THR A 45 9.49 -6.53 -8.12
C THR A 45 8.93 -5.26 -8.72
N LEU A 46 7.74 -5.31 -9.33
CA LEU A 46 7.02 -4.14 -9.83
C LEU A 46 6.75 -3.14 -8.69
N MET A 47 6.18 -3.61 -7.55
CA MET A 47 5.94 -2.74 -6.40
C MET A 47 7.22 -2.09 -5.87
N ARG A 48 8.32 -2.86 -5.74
CA ARG A 48 9.61 -2.31 -5.30
C ARG A 48 10.15 -1.26 -6.26
N THR A 49 9.89 -1.41 -7.55
CA THR A 49 10.26 -0.40 -8.56
C THR A 49 9.42 0.87 -8.42
N LEU A 50 8.11 0.75 -8.20
CA LEU A 50 7.23 1.90 -7.94
C LEU A 50 7.60 2.61 -6.64
N LEU A 51 8.02 1.88 -5.61
CA LEU A 51 8.57 2.39 -4.35
C LEU A 51 9.99 2.96 -4.49
N ARG A 52 10.58 2.94 -5.70
CA ARG A 52 11.96 3.35 -5.97
C ARG A 52 13.04 2.61 -5.16
N LEU A 53 12.71 1.41 -4.67
CA LEU A 53 13.66 0.52 -3.98
C LEU A 53 14.52 -0.27 -4.96
N ILE A 54 14.05 -0.45 -6.21
CA ILE A 54 14.77 -1.08 -7.31
C ILE A 54 14.67 -0.13 -8.52
N PRO A 55 15.79 0.25 -9.15
CA PRO A 55 15.76 1.09 -10.34
C PRO A 55 15.21 0.32 -11.55
N LEU A 56 14.65 1.03 -12.52
CA LEU A 56 14.40 0.48 -13.85
C LEU A 56 15.72 0.03 -14.51
N ARG A 57 15.65 -1.03 -15.30
CA ARG A 57 16.75 -1.45 -16.17
C ARG A 57 16.77 -0.62 -17.46
N SER A 58 15.60 -0.34 -18.02
CA SER A 58 15.38 0.55 -19.16
C SER A 58 13.96 1.06 -19.18
N GLY A 59 13.67 2.01 -20.07
CA GLY A 59 12.39 2.69 -20.11
C GLY A 59 12.29 3.84 -19.11
N GLU A 60 11.09 4.31 -18.85
CA GLU A 60 10.84 5.46 -18.01
C GLU A 60 9.74 5.20 -16.96
N LEU A 61 9.95 5.70 -15.75
CA LEU A 61 8.96 5.84 -14.70
C LEU A 61 8.78 7.31 -14.39
N ARG A 62 7.63 7.85 -14.74
CA ARG A 62 7.26 9.24 -14.48
C ARG A 62 6.19 9.30 -13.42
N CYS A 63 6.32 10.27 -12.51
CA CYS A 63 5.31 10.60 -11.51
C CYS A 63 4.82 12.03 -11.75
N TYR A 64 3.56 12.27 -11.44
CA TYR A 64 2.92 13.57 -11.66
C TYR A 64 2.25 14.04 -10.36
N ASP A 65 2.39 15.33 -10.05
CA ASP A 65 1.71 15.97 -8.93
C ASP A 65 0.21 16.20 -9.21
N VAL A 66 -0.49 16.83 -8.27
CA VAL A 66 -1.92 17.15 -8.39
C VAL A 66 -2.25 18.12 -9.54
N GLU A 67 -1.27 18.89 -9.99
CA GLU A 67 -1.40 19.83 -11.14
C GLU A 67 -1.05 19.15 -12.48
N GLY A 68 -0.65 17.88 -12.46
CA GLY A 68 -0.21 17.12 -13.65
C GLY A 68 1.20 17.46 -14.11
N LYS A 69 2.03 18.08 -13.26
CA LYS A 69 3.43 18.36 -13.54
C LYS A 69 4.31 17.20 -13.08
N LEU A 70 5.40 16.96 -13.81
CA LEU A 70 6.39 15.97 -13.42
C LEU A 70 6.94 16.28 -12.01
N THR A 71 6.99 15.25 -11.16
CA THR A 71 7.57 15.33 -9.83
C THR A 71 8.62 14.22 -9.62
N GLU A 72 9.59 14.47 -8.73
CA GLU A 72 10.60 13.48 -8.39
C GLU A 72 10.04 12.29 -7.58
N GLY A 73 8.91 12.49 -6.89
CA GLY A 73 8.27 11.44 -6.10
C GLY A 73 6.89 11.83 -5.61
N LEU A 74 6.15 10.83 -5.18
CA LEU A 74 4.83 10.93 -4.55
C LEU A 74 4.96 10.62 -3.07
N VAL A 75 4.06 11.15 -2.25
CA VAL A 75 3.89 10.65 -0.88
C VAL A 75 3.32 9.24 -1.00
N THR A 76 4.18 8.25 -0.80
CA THR A 76 3.85 6.84 -1.01
C THR A 76 3.92 6.07 0.29
N SER A 77 2.89 5.30 0.58
CA SER A 77 2.85 4.38 1.72
C SER A 77 2.72 2.93 1.28
N TYR A 78 3.32 2.07 2.08
CA TYR A 78 3.34 0.63 1.84
C TYR A 78 2.83 -0.13 3.06
N LEU A 79 1.84 -0.98 2.80
CA LEU A 79 1.33 -1.95 3.76
C LEU A 79 1.89 -3.33 3.38
N PRO A 80 2.83 -3.87 4.18
CA PRO A 80 3.45 -5.16 3.89
C PRO A 80 2.52 -6.33 4.23
N GLN A 81 2.80 -7.48 3.65
CA GLN A 81 2.18 -8.74 4.04
C GLN A 81 2.46 -9.03 5.52
N ILE A 82 1.43 -9.45 6.27
CA ILE A 82 1.53 -9.73 7.71
C ILE A 82 2.62 -10.75 8.05
N SER A 83 2.83 -11.74 7.19
CA SER A 83 3.87 -12.77 7.37
C SER A 83 5.30 -12.22 7.41
N GLN A 84 5.53 -11.01 6.93
CA GLN A 84 6.83 -10.34 6.94
C GLN A 84 7.09 -9.56 8.24
N ILE A 85 6.11 -9.46 9.13
CA ILE A 85 6.22 -8.68 10.37
C ILE A 85 6.75 -9.57 11.51
N ASP A 86 7.88 -9.15 12.08
CA ASP A 86 8.40 -9.79 13.30
C ASP A 86 7.54 -9.39 14.51
N ARG A 87 6.69 -10.30 14.91
CA ARG A 87 5.76 -10.13 16.05
C ARG A 87 6.45 -10.21 17.42
N HIS A 88 7.71 -10.62 17.47
CA HIS A 88 8.50 -10.65 18.71
C HIS A 88 9.18 -9.31 19.01
N PHE A 89 9.18 -8.40 18.04
CA PHE A 89 9.73 -7.07 18.24
C PHE A 89 8.92 -6.31 19.33
N PRO A 90 9.56 -5.80 20.40
CA PRO A 90 8.87 -5.23 21.56
C PRO A 90 8.38 -3.80 21.28
N ILE A 91 7.43 -3.66 20.37
CA ILE A 91 6.82 -2.38 19.98
C ILE A 91 5.31 -2.41 20.23
N HIS A 92 4.73 -1.28 20.65
CA HIS A 92 3.31 -1.14 20.89
C HIS A 92 2.58 -0.58 19.66
N VAL A 93 1.27 -0.76 19.61
CA VAL A 93 0.41 -0.28 18.51
C VAL A 93 0.60 1.21 18.25
N TYR A 94 0.62 2.03 19.30
CA TYR A 94 0.78 3.49 19.15
C TYR A 94 2.13 3.85 18.50
N GLU A 95 3.22 3.14 18.84
CA GLU A 95 4.56 3.39 18.28
C GLU A 95 4.61 3.00 16.79
N VAL A 96 3.91 1.91 16.42
CA VAL A 96 3.80 1.51 15.01
C VAL A 96 3.09 2.59 14.21
N ILE A 97 1.95 3.09 14.68
CA ILE A 97 1.19 4.14 13.98
C ILE A 97 2.00 5.44 13.93
N ASP A 98 2.59 5.83 15.06
CA ASP A 98 3.43 7.03 15.20
C ASP A 98 4.62 7.03 14.23
N SER A 99 5.20 5.85 13.97
CA SER A 99 6.31 5.70 13.00
C SER A 99 5.92 6.02 11.55
N GLY A 100 4.64 6.06 11.22
CA GLY A 100 4.11 6.45 9.91
C GLY A 100 3.92 7.95 9.73
N LEU A 101 3.96 8.73 10.80
CA LEU A 101 3.78 10.18 10.73
C LEU A 101 4.99 10.86 10.08
N PRO A 102 4.79 11.76 9.12
CA PRO A 102 5.89 12.34 8.31
C PRO A 102 6.77 13.31 9.08
N ASP A 103 6.26 13.90 10.17
CA ASP A 103 6.94 14.96 10.89
C ASP A 103 7.28 14.54 12.32
N ALA A 104 8.49 13.99 12.49
CA ALA A 104 9.02 13.59 13.78
C ALA A 104 9.29 14.78 14.72
N LEU A 105 9.32 16.02 14.21
CA LEU A 105 9.58 17.24 14.97
C LEU A 105 8.32 17.86 15.56
N LYS A 106 7.13 17.38 15.19
CA LYS A 106 5.89 17.84 15.82
C LYS A 106 5.88 17.57 17.32
N PRO A 107 5.23 18.44 18.12
CA PRO A 107 5.06 18.21 19.55
C PRO A 107 4.43 16.84 19.83
N ALA A 108 4.88 16.15 20.86
CA ALA A 108 4.39 14.82 21.22
C ALA A 108 2.85 14.76 21.39
N LYS A 109 2.25 15.86 21.86
CA LYS A 109 0.80 15.98 22.01
C LYS A 109 0.08 15.91 20.66
N GLU A 110 0.55 16.64 19.65
CA GLU A 110 -0.05 16.65 18.31
C GLU A 110 0.09 15.29 17.62
N ARG A 111 1.27 14.65 17.76
CA ARG A 111 1.50 13.29 17.25
C ARG A 111 0.55 12.29 17.89
N TRP A 112 0.38 12.37 19.22
CA TRP A 112 -0.54 11.51 19.95
C TRP A 112 -1.99 11.69 19.48
N GLU A 113 -2.46 12.93 19.28
CA GLU A 113 -3.80 13.22 18.76
C GLU A 113 -4.01 12.62 17.36
N GLN A 114 -2.99 12.69 16.50
CA GLN A 114 -3.04 12.07 15.17
C GLN A 114 -3.09 10.54 15.25
N VAL A 115 -2.28 9.93 16.13
CA VAL A 115 -2.30 8.48 16.37
C VAL A 115 -3.67 8.03 16.88
N GLN A 116 -4.26 8.76 17.82
CA GLN A 116 -5.59 8.45 18.35
C GLN A 116 -6.66 8.52 17.25
N HIS A 117 -6.64 9.55 16.41
CA HIS A 117 -7.56 9.70 15.30
C HIS A 117 -7.47 8.53 14.30
N LEU A 118 -6.26 8.15 13.90
CA LEU A 118 -6.03 7.01 13.00
C LEU A 118 -6.46 5.69 13.63
N ALA A 119 -6.18 5.50 14.92
CA ALA A 119 -6.59 4.31 15.66
C ALA A 119 -8.12 4.21 15.80
N GLU A 120 -8.80 5.33 15.95
CA GLU A 120 -10.26 5.39 15.97
C GLU A 120 -10.83 5.06 14.60
N ALA A 121 -10.34 5.70 13.54
CA ALA A 121 -10.76 5.45 12.17
C ALA A 121 -10.60 3.98 11.76
N THR A 122 -9.55 3.30 12.25
CA THR A 122 -9.30 1.88 11.97
C THR A 122 -9.90 0.91 13.01
N GLY A 123 -10.61 1.43 14.04
CA GLY A 123 -11.31 0.63 15.05
C GLY A 123 -10.40 -0.08 16.06
N ILE A 124 -9.20 0.45 16.32
CA ILE A 124 -8.18 -0.17 17.20
C ILE A 124 -7.73 0.72 18.37
N SER A 125 -8.47 1.78 18.71
CA SER A 125 -8.10 2.70 19.79
C SER A 125 -7.88 2.00 21.14
N HIS A 126 -8.65 0.94 21.41
CA HIS A 126 -8.54 0.15 22.64
C HIS A 126 -7.25 -0.71 22.70
N LEU A 127 -6.48 -0.77 21.61
CA LEU A 127 -5.26 -1.57 21.48
C LEU A 127 -3.98 -0.73 21.56
N LEU A 128 -4.04 0.60 21.60
CA LEU A 128 -2.87 1.50 21.50
C LEU A 128 -1.72 1.15 22.45
N GLY A 129 -2.04 0.74 23.68
CA GLY A 129 -1.05 0.32 24.67
C GLY A 129 -0.63 -1.16 24.59
N GLN A 130 -1.10 -1.93 23.60
CA GLN A 130 -0.77 -3.34 23.49
C GLN A 130 0.46 -3.57 22.61
N PRO A 131 1.34 -4.53 22.96
CA PRO A 131 2.41 -4.96 22.07
C PRO A 131 1.85 -5.69 20.85
N ILE A 132 2.44 -5.46 19.66
CA ILE A 132 1.96 -6.04 18.38
C ILE A 132 1.96 -7.58 18.41
N GLY A 133 2.81 -8.21 19.20
CA GLY A 133 2.86 -9.66 19.35
C GLY A 133 1.59 -10.31 19.91
N ARG A 134 0.76 -9.53 20.61
CA ARG A 134 -0.53 -10.00 21.20
C ARG A 134 -1.74 -9.79 20.29
N LEU A 135 -1.56 -9.13 19.17
CA LEU A 135 -2.67 -8.81 18.26
C LEU A 135 -3.10 -10.05 17.45
N SER A 136 -4.40 -10.15 17.17
CA SER A 136 -4.87 -11.04 16.10
C SER A 136 -4.33 -10.60 14.73
N GLY A 137 -4.44 -11.45 13.70
CA GLY A 137 -4.03 -11.08 12.34
C GLY A 137 -4.76 -9.82 11.85
N GLY A 138 -6.07 -9.77 12.04
CA GLY A 138 -6.87 -8.62 11.65
C GLY A 138 -6.56 -7.34 12.43
N GLN A 139 -6.28 -7.43 13.73
CA GLN A 139 -5.87 -6.28 14.54
C GLN A 139 -4.51 -5.74 14.08
N LEU A 140 -3.56 -6.61 13.79
CA LEU A 140 -2.27 -6.22 13.24
C LEU A 140 -2.42 -5.56 11.87
N GLN A 141 -3.28 -6.11 11.00
CA GLN A 141 -3.58 -5.53 9.70
C GLN A 141 -4.12 -4.10 9.80
N ARG A 142 -5.08 -3.87 10.67
CA ARG A 142 -5.64 -2.53 10.96
C ARG A 142 -4.59 -1.58 11.52
N THR A 143 -3.67 -2.07 12.36
CA THR A 143 -2.55 -1.30 12.90
C THR A 143 -1.59 -0.87 11.78
N LEU A 144 -1.23 -1.79 10.88
CA LEU A 144 -0.37 -1.49 9.74
C LEU A 144 -1.06 -0.54 8.72
N LEU A 145 -2.37 -0.67 8.55
CA LEU A 145 -3.15 0.26 7.72
C LEU A 145 -3.16 1.66 8.32
N ALA A 146 -3.42 1.80 9.64
CA ALA A 146 -3.34 3.09 10.33
C ALA A 146 -1.96 3.74 10.16
N ARG A 147 -0.89 2.95 10.30
CA ARG A 147 0.49 3.42 10.04
C ARG A 147 0.66 3.90 8.59
N ALA A 148 0.17 3.14 7.62
CA ALA A 148 0.31 3.49 6.21
C ALA A 148 -0.45 4.78 5.86
N LEU A 149 -1.59 5.03 6.50
CA LEU A 149 -2.39 6.23 6.29
C LEU A 149 -1.83 7.46 7.04
N ALA A 150 -0.92 7.27 8.00
CA ALA A 150 -0.39 8.35 8.83
C ALA A 150 0.37 9.42 8.04
N SER A 151 0.97 9.07 6.90
CA SER A 151 1.64 10.01 6.01
C SER A 151 0.72 10.76 5.04
N ASP A 152 -0.58 10.48 5.07
CA ASP A 152 -1.57 11.02 4.14
C ASP A 152 -1.18 10.78 2.66
N PRO A 153 -1.05 9.52 2.23
CA PRO A 153 -0.39 9.17 0.98
C PRO A 153 -1.21 9.53 -0.26
N GLU A 154 -0.52 9.94 -1.33
CA GLU A 154 -1.07 10.03 -2.68
C GLU A 154 -1.17 8.66 -3.36
N LEU A 155 -0.25 7.76 -3.00
CA LEU A 155 -0.18 6.38 -3.48
C LEU A 155 -0.08 5.41 -2.30
N LEU A 156 -1.07 4.54 -2.16
CA LEU A 156 -1.11 3.48 -1.16
C LEU A 156 -0.89 2.12 -1.84
N ILE A 157 0.19 1.44 -1.47
CA ILE A 157 0.50 0.10 -1.99
C ILE A 157 0.21 -0.93 -0.91
N LEU A 158 -0.63 -1.91 -1.22
CA LEU A 158 -1.07 -2.98 -0.34
C LEU A 158 -0.53 -4.32 -0.86
N ASP A 159 0.31 -5.00 -0.08
CA ASP A 159 0.91 -6.28 -0.46
C ASP A 159 0.16 -7.44 0.21
N GLU A 160 -0.69 -8.10 -0.56
CA GLU A 160 -1.52 -9.22 -0.11
C GLU A 160 -2.26 -8.93 1.22
N PRO A 161 -2.98 -7.80 1.33
CA PRO A 161 -3.53 -7.35 2.61
C PRO A 161 -4.59 -8.31 3.17
N LEU A 162 -5.19 -9.14 2.34
CA LEU A 162 -6.29 -10.04 2.71
C LEU A 162 -5.86 -11.51 2.80
N SER A 163 -4.56 -11.80 2.66
CA SER A 163 -4.04 -13.17 2.76
C SER A 163 -4.23 -13.73 4.16
N PHE A 164 -4.69 -14.98 4.23
CA PHE A 164 -4.91 -15.73 5.50
C PHE A 164 -6.03 -15.17 6.40
N LEU A 165 -6.89 -14.28 5.89
CA LEU A 165 -8.04 -13.77 6.61
C LEU A 165 -9.33 -14.44 6.13
N ASP A 166 -10.31 -14.59 7.03
CA ASP A 166 -11.62 -15.12 6.67
C ASP A 166 -12.40 -14.14 5.80
N ARG A 167 -13.48 -14.64 5.17
CA ARG A 167 -14.30 -13.87 4.23
C ARG A 167 -14.95 -12.66 4.88
N SER A 168 -15.46 -12.79 6.09
CA SER A 168 -16.13 -11.69 6.80
C SER A 168 -15.16 -10.54 7.09
N TYR A 169 -13.91 -10.87 7.36
CA TYR A 169 -12.88 -9.87 7.56
C TYR A 169 -12.48 -9.17 6.25
N LYS A 170 -12.41 -9.92 5.14
CA LYS A 170 -12.13 -9.33 3.81
C LYS A 170 -13.14 -8.25 3.47
N GLU A 171 -14.44 -8.58 3.56
CA GLU A 171 -15.56 -7.65 3.32
C GLU A 171 -15.45 -6.40 4.23
N SER A 172 -15.19 -6.60 5.53
CA SER A 172 -15.03 -5.49 6.48
C SER A 172 -13.78 -4.63 6.22
N PHE A 173 -12.71 -5.20 5.66
CA PHE A 173 -11.50 -4.45 5.33
C PHE A 173 -11.69 -3.58 4.08
N GLU A 174 -12.40 -4.07 3.08
CA GLU A 174 -12.74 -3.29 1.88
C GLU A 174 -13.67 -2.12 2.22
N GLU A 175 -14.70 -2.36 3.04
CA GLU A 175 -15.56 -1.31 3.56
C GLU A 175 -14.76 -0.27 4.37
N LEU A 176 -13.81 -0.74 5.20
CA LEU A 176 -12.92 0.14 5.95
C LEU A 176 -12.09 1.00 4.99
N LEU A 177 -11.45 0.40 3.98
CA LEU A 177 -10.65 1.15 2.99
C LEU A 177 -11.49 2.23 2.30
N SER A 178 -12.68 1.89 1.83
CA SER A 178 -13.58 2.83 1.14
C SER A 178 -14.02 4.00 2.03
N THR A 179 -14.04 3.79 3.35
CA THR A 179 -14.49 4.80 4.33
C THR A 179 -13.37 5.73 4.76
N ILE A 180 -12.14 5.19 4.94
CA ILE A 180 -11.04 5.95 5.57
C ILE A 180 -10.00 6.49 4.58
N VAL A 181 -9.92 5.89 3.38
CA VAL A 181 -9.00 6.37 2.35
C VAL A 181 -9.66 7.51 1.57
N ARG A 182 -8.91 8.58 1.32
CA ARG A 182 -9.44 9.71 0.54
C ARG A 182 -9.70 9.29 -0.91
N PRO A 183 -10.74 9.87 -1.56
CA PRO A 183 -11.07 9.53 -2.96
C PRO A 183 -9.93 9.82 -3.95
N GLU A 184 -9.03 10.77 -3.62
CA GLU A 184 -7.90 11.14 -4.46
C GLU A 184 -6.70 10.20 -4.30
N THR A 185 -6.68 9.38 -3.25
CA THR A 185 -5.59 8.42 -3.02
C THR A 185 -5.69 7.28 -4.02
N THR A 186 -4.62 7.07 -4.76
CA THR A 186 -4.49 5.93 -5.67
C THR A 186 -4.11 4.69 -4.87
N ILE A 187 -4.78 3.57 -5.11
CA ILE A 187 -4.51 2.30 -4.42
C ILE A 187 -4.00 1.26 -5.41
N LEU A 188 -2.85 0.65 -5.10
CA LEU A 188 -2.34 -0.52 -5.80
C LEU A 188 -2.34 -1.71 -4.84
N MET A 189 -3.13 -2.73 -5.12
CA MET A 189 -3.22 -3.92 -4.28
C MET A 189 -2.69 -5.15 -5.01
N VAL A 190 -1.68 -5.78 -4.46
CA VAL A 190 -1.30 -7.13 -4.91
C VAL A 190 -2.20 -8.14 -4.23
N THR A 191 -2.84 -8.98 -5.04
CA THR A 191 -3.73 -10.02 -4.53
C THR A 191 -3.75 -11.24 -5.44
N HIS A 192 -3.99 -12.40 -4.86
CA HIS A 192 -4.25 -13.66 -5.58
C HIS A 192 -5.75 -13.95 -5.68
N ASP A 193 -6.58 -13.19 -4.96
CA ASP A 193 -7.97 -13.54 -4.68
C ASP A 193 -8.88 -12.33 -4.96
N LEU A 194 -9.01 -11.98 -6.24
CA LEU A 194 -10.06 -11.08 -6.71
C LEU A 194 -11.32 -11.89 -6.95
N GLN A 195 -12.31 -11.74 -6.07
CA GLN A 195 -13.62 -12.32 -6.32
C GLN A 195 -14.37 -11.52 -7.42
N ALA A 196 -15.25 -12.18 -8.15
CA ALA A 196 -15.95 -11.57 -9.29
C ALA A 196 -16.86 -10.36 -8.91
N GLY A 197 -17.16 -10.15 -7.62
CA GLY A 197 -17.90 -9.00 -7.11
C GLY A 197 -17.04 -7.76 -6.85
N ASP A 198 -15.74 -7.93 -6.67
CA ASP A 198 -14.81 -6.85 -6.32
C ASP A 198 -14.38 -6.05 -7.56
N GLN A 199 -14.70 -6.55 -8.76
CA GLN A 199 -14.25 -5.98 -10.05
C GLN A 199 -14.97 -4.68 -10.45
N GLU A 200 -16.08 -4.31 -9.79
CA GLU A 200 -16.83 -3.10 -10.20
C GLU A 200 -16.05 -1.80 -9.93
N HIS A 201 -15.09 -1.83 -9.00
CA HIS A 201 -14.33 -0.63 -8.59
C HIS A 201 -12.81 -0.78 -8.78
N TRP A 202 -12.32 -1.96 -9.13
CA TRP A 202 -10.90 -2.25 -9.31
C TRP A 202 -10.55 -2.48 -10.78
N GLN A 203 -9.55 -1.75 -11.26
CA GLN A 203 -8.89 -2.10 -12.52
C GLN A 203 -7.91 -3.26 -12.26
N VAL A 204 -7.63 -4.07 -13.27
CA VAL A 204 -6.78 -5.26 -13.10
C VAL A 204 -5.56 -5.17 -14.01
N LEU A 205 -4.37 -5.25 -13.40
CA LEU A 205 -3.13 -5.53 -14.10
C LEU A 205 -2.76 -7.01 -13.89
N SER A 206 -2.91 -7.83 -14.92
CA SER A 206 -2.55 -9.25 -14.86
C SER A 206 -1.12 -9.47 -15.35
N LEU A 207 -0.24 -9.93 -14.46
CA LEU A 207 1.15 -10.29 -14.79
C LEU A 207 1.26 -11.80 -15.04
N GLY A 208 2.12 -12.21 -16.00
CA GLY A 208 2.43 -13.64 -16.25
C GLY A 208 1.96 -14.21 -17.56
N HIS A 209 1.54 -13.38 -18.50
CA HIS A 209 1.30 -13.71 -19.90
C HIS A 209 2.29 -12.97 -20.81
N PHE A 210 3.59 -13.02 -20.45
CA PHE A 210 4.67 -12.52 -21.31
C PHE A 210 5.52 -13.67 -21.81
#